data_532a35cf1d8719d07baaddd9e0ad7ab9
#
_entry.id   532a35cf1d8719d07baaddd9e0ad7ab9
#
_cell.length_a   1.000
_cell.length_b   1.000
_cell.length_c   1.000
_cell.angle_alpha   90.00
_cell.angle_beta   90.00
_cell.angle_gamma   90.00
#
_symmetry.space_group_name_H-M   'P 1'
#
loop_
_entity.id
_entity.type
_entity.pdbx_description
1 polymer ?
#
loop_
_entity_poly.entity_id
_entity_poly.type
_entity_poly.pdbx_seq_one_letter_code
_entity_poly.pdbx_strand_id
1 'polypeptide(L)'
;PVNRLEILKKIRAALDENEPVTVISTSLIEAGVDLDFAAVFRQISGLDSILQAGGRCNREGLREGSQVFVFESDDMPKGDLGIRAEIAKGLMNEFEDINSPDCIKEYYRRLFFHHSDVIERNSIVFFNENHFDTKHNICDIPFRSYAEYFEYINSESIAVVVPHTDEAVEFLRQAEFDPSVKRKLQRYTVSVYPYMLRDLLERGIVCERSGMFVLGAMQYYNEETGLTDETNDSYFIQ
;
A
#
# COMPACT_ATOMS: atom_id res chain seq x y z
N PRO A 1 -4.78 -11.22 0.70
CA PRO A 1 -4.88 -10.66 2.06
C PRO A 1 -4.79 -11.69 3.17
N VAL A 2 -5.44 -12.90 3.03
CA VAL A 2 -5.36 -13.97 4.05
C VAL A 2 -3.92 -14.44 4.21
N ASN A 3 -3.25 -14.77 3.14
CA ASN A 3 -1.85 -15.20 3.13
C ASN A 3 -0.94 -14.15 3.82
N ARG A 4 -1.13 -12.84 3.51
CA ARG A 4 -0.38 -11.78 4.18
C ARG A 4 -0.53 -11.82 5.70
N LEU A 5 -1.74 -12.06 6.23
CA LEU A 5 -1.97 -12.15 7.67
C LEU A 5 -1.27 -13.35 8.30
N GLU A 6 -1.21 -14.48 7.59
CA GLU A 6 -0.50 -15.68 8.04
C GLU A 6 1.01 -15.47 8.05
N ILE A 7 1.57 -14.86 7.00
CA ILE A 7 2.98 -14.51 6.95
C ILE A 7 3.35 -13.55 8.08
N LEU A 8 2.55 -12.51 8.33
CA LEU A 8 2.79 -11.58 9.43
C LEU A 8 2.74 -12.24 10.80
N LYS A 9 1.85 -13.24 11.00
CA LYS A 9 1.83 -14.05 12.24
C LYS A 9 3.10 -14.86 12.40
N LYS A 10 3.59 -15.50 11.33
CA LYS A 10 4.84 -16.27 11.35
C LYS A 10 6.05 -15.39 11.67
N ILE A 11 6.13 -14.20 11.02
CA ILE A 11 7.20 -13.24 11.30
C ILE A 11 7.16 -12.79 12.76
N ARG A 12 5.98 -12.47 13.29
CA ARG A 12 5.84 -12.06 14.68
C ARG A 12 6.27 -13.18 15.64
N ALA A 13 5.83 -14.41 15.42
CA ALA A 13 6.23 -15.56 16.26
C ALA A 13 7.75 -15.73 16.28
N ALA A 14 8.40 -15.68 15.12
CA ALA A 14 9.86 -15.77 15.03
C ALA A 14 10.59 -14.64 15.78
N LEU A 15 10.07 -13.41 15.69
CA LEU A 15 10.62 -12.27 16.42
C LEU A 15 10.45 -12.40 17.93
N ASP A 16 9.27 -12.86 18.40
CA ASP A 16 8.96 -13.05 19.82
C ASP A 16 9.82 -14.18 20.42
N GLU A 17 10.16 -15.20 19.64
CA GLU A 17 11.03 -16.32 20.02
C GLU A 17 12.54 -16.00 19.86
N ASN A 18 12.88 -14.78 19.41
CA ASN A 18 14.24 -14.35 19.08
C ASN A 18 14.93 -15.23 18.03
N GLU A 19 14.16 -15.81 17.12
CA GLU A 19 14.72 -16.55 16.00
C GLU A 19 15.33 -15.59 14.96
N PRO A 20 16.42 -15.99 14.27
CA PRO A 20 16.95 -15.22 13.16
C PRO A 20 15.94 -15.12 12.02
N VAL A 21 15.45 -13.94 11.74
CA VAL A 21 14.49 -13.68 10.67
C VAL A 21 14.94 -12.51 9.80
N THR A 22 14.91 -12.68 8.49
CA THR A 22 15.11 -11.62 7.52
C THR A 22 13.82 -11.42 6.73
N VAL A 23 13.30 -10.21 6.71
CA VAL A 23 12.07 -9.87 5.99
C VAL A 23 12.39 -8.89 4.88
N ILE A 24 12.02 -9.25 3.64
CA ILE A 24 12.05 -8.35 2.50
C ILE A 24 10.60 -7.96 2.20
N SER A 25 10.31 -6.67 2.23
CA SER A 25 8.96 -6.17 2.05
C SER A 25 8.94 -4.83 1.31
N THR A 26 7.82 -4.52 0.71
CA THR A 26 7.48 -3.16 0.27
C THR A 26 7.04 -2.32 1.48
N SER A 27 6.51 -1.11 1.25
CA SER A 27 5.92 -0.24 2.28
C SER A 27 4.76 -0.86 3.08
N LEU A 28 4.37 -2.09 2.78
CA LEU A 28 3.27 -2.81 3.46
C LEU A 28 3.49 -3.00 4.97
N ILE A 29 4.74 -2.96 5.43
CA ILE A 29 5.07 -3.10 6.87
C ILE A 29 5.32 -1.75 7.56
N GLU A 30 5.34 -0.64 6.82
CA GLU A 30 5.61 0.68 7.38
C GLU A 30 4.48 1.13 8.32
N ALA A 31 3.22 0.85 7.95
CA ALA A 31 2.05 1.23 8.75
C ALA A 31 1.13 0.04 9.05
N GLY A 32 0.44 0.11 10.20
CA GLY A 32 -0.59 -0.87 10.58
C GLY A 32 -0.08 -2.26 10.95
N VAL A 33 1.23 -2.45 11.09
CA VAL A 33 1.85 -3.73 11.48
C VAL A 33 2.70 -3.51 12.71
N ASP A 34 2.57 -4.39 13.68
CA ASP A 34 3.33 -4.37 14.93
C ASP A 34 4.46 -5.39 14.87
N LEU A 35 5.63 -4.92 14.40
CA LEU A 35 6.86 -5.70 14.29
C LEU A 35 8.02 -4.87 14.86
N ASP A 36 8.99 -5.54 15.47
CA ASP A 36 10.16 -4.93 16.09
C ASP A 36 11.44 -5.65 15.67
N PHE A 37 12.23 -5.02 14.81
CA PHE A 37 13.47 -5.56 14.26
C PHE A 37 14.71 -4.97 14.96
N ALA A 38 15.78 -5.74 15.00
CA ALA A 38 17.08 -5.28 15.50
C ALA A 38 17.78 -4.30 14.54
N ALA A 39 17.56 -4.47 13.24
CA ALA A 39 18.08 -3.59 12.19
C ALA A 39 17.07 -3.44 11.06
N VAL A 40 17.04 -2.27 10.44
CA VAL A 40 16.18 -1.98 9.29
C VAL A 40 17.03 -1.39 8.17
N PHE A 41 16.87 -1.93 6.97
CA PHE A 41 17.46 -1.40 5.73
C PHE A 41 16.35 -0.80 4.88
N ARG A 42 16.48 0.45 4.51
CA ARG A 42 15.47 1.17 3.72
C ARG A 42 16.12 1.81 2.50
N GLN A 43 15.65 1.46 1.32
CA GLN A 43 16.01 2.22 0.12
C GLN A 43 15.56 3.66 0.27
N ILE A 44 16.37 4.61 -0.21
CA ILE A 44 16.04 6.03 -0.17
C ILE A 44 14.64 6.29 -0.73
N SER A 45 13.84 7.06 -0.01
CA SER A 45 12.45 7.37 -0.32
C SER A 45 12.04 8.67 0.36
N GLY A 46 10.76 9.02 0.39
CA GLY A 46 10.30 10.15 1.18
C GLY A 46 10.67 10.03 2.66
N LEU A 47 10.95 11.15 3.31
CA LEU A 47 11.34 11.19 4.73
C LEU A 47 10.29 10.52 5.63
N ASP A 48 9.01 10.72 5.32
CA ASP A 48 7.89 10.07 6.00
C ASP A 48 7.99 8.53 5.97
N SER A 49 8.34 7.96 4.82
CA SER A 49 8.53 6.52 4.65
C SER A 49 9.78 6.00 5.37
N ILE A 50 10.89 6.77 5.33
CA ILE A 50 12.12 6.44 6.07
C ILE A 50 11.85 6.41 7.58
N LEU A 51 11.15 7.41 8.12
CA LEU A 51 10.81 7.48 9.53
C LEU A 51 9.83 6.37 9.96
N GLN A 52 8.86 6.02 9.11
CA GLN A 52 7.94 4.92 9.38
C GLN A 52 8.65 3.55 9.39
N ALA A 53 9.57 3.33 8.46
CA ALA A 53 10.42 2.14 8.46
C ALA A 53 11.34 2.12 9.70
N GLY A 54 11.92 3.26 10.05
CA GLY A 54 12.71 3.44 11.27
C GLY A 54 11.94 3.12 12.54
N GLY A 55 10.64 3.46 12.59
CA GLY A 55 9.74 3.10 13.68
C GLY A 55 9.47 1.60 13.84
N ARG A 56 10.08 0.74 13.01
CA ARG A 56 10.10 -0.73 13.15
C ARG A 56 11.44 -1.24 13.67
N CYS A 57 12.42 -0.36 13.88
CA CYS A 57 13.72 -0.69 14.41
C CYS A 57 13.77 -0.36 15.90
N ASN A 58 13.96 -1.38 16.74
CA ASN A 58 13.98 -1.21 18.21
C ASN A 58 12.76 -0.42 18.73
N ARG A 59 11.60 -0.76 18.22
CA ARG A 59 10.34 -0.07 18.52
C ARG A 59 10.04 -0.01 20.02
N GLU A 60 10.33 -1.10 20.73
CA GLU A 60 10.13 -1.22 22.16
C GLU A 60 11.26 -0.57 22.98
N GLY A 61 12.35 -0.13 22.33
CA GLY A 61 13.49 0.49 23.01
C GLY A 61 14.31 -0.47 23.90
N LEU A 62 14.16 -1.78 23.69
CA LEU A 62 14.78 -2.81 24.55
C LEU A 62 16.16 -3.27 24.08
N ARG A 63 16.58 -2.90 22.89
CA ARG A 63 17.84 -3.35 22.29
C ARG A 63 18.85 -2.19 22.23
N GLU A 64 20.08 -2.48 22.60
CA GLU A 64 21.21 -1.59 22.37
C GLU A 64 21.81 -1.83 20.98
N GLY A 65 22.28 -0.78 20.33
CA GLY A 65 23.00 -0.87 19.05
C GLY A 65 22.11 -1.10 17.82
N SER A 66 20.79 -0.99 17.95
CA SER A 66 19.87 -1.08 16.80
C SER A 66 20.08 0.10 15.84
N GLN A 67 20.07 -0.19 14.53
CA GLN A 67 20.38 0.80 13.50
C GLN A 67 19.44 0.72 12.33
N VAL A 68 19.16 1.90 11.75
CA VAL A 68 18.44 2.05 10.48
C VAL A 68 19.44 2.47 9.42
N PHE A 69 19.52 1.69 8.35
CA PHE A 69 20.41 1.95 7.22
C PHE A 69 19.60 2.43 6.03
N VAL A 70 19.84 3.66 5.58
CA VAL A 70 19.27 4.17 4.35
C VAL A 70 20.28 3.99 3.23
N PHE A 71 19.86 3.38 2.11
CA PHE A 71 20.77 3.08 1.00
C PHE A 71 20.15 3.52 -0.35
N GLU A 72 21.00 3.74 -1.32
CA GLU A 72 20.62 3.98 -2.71
C GLU A 72 20.84 2.69 -3.52
N SER A 73 20.00 2.47 -4.53
CA SER A 73 20.18 1.39 -5.51
C SER A 73 20.19 1.95 -6.92
N ASP A 74 20.61 1.13 -7.90
CA ASP A 74 20.61 1.54 -9.31
C ASP A 74 19.19 1.81 -9.85
N ASP A 75 18.18 1.17 -9.27
CA ASP A 75 16.77 1.42 -9.60
C ASP A 75 16.17 2.43 -8.60
N MET A 76 16.41 3.70 -8.88
CA MET A 76 15.90 4.80 -8.07
C MET A 76 14.41 5.06 -8.34
N PRO A 77 13.63 5.46 -7.31
CA PRO A 77 12.24 5.86 -7.49
C PRO A 77 12.11 6.98 -8.53
N LYS A 78 11.04 6.94 -9.33
CA LYS A 78 10.75 7.93 -10.38
C LYS A 78 9.46 8.69 -10.07
N GLY A 79 9.23 9.79 -10.78
CA GLY A 79 8.05 10.62 -10.61
C GLY A 79 7.96 11.23 -9.22
N ASP A 80 6.77 11.25 -8.63
CA ASP A 80 6.52 11.82 -7.30
C ASP A 80 7.37 11.17 -6.20
N LEU A 81 7.53 9.86 -6.25
CA LEU A 81 8.38 9.13 -5.29
C LEU A 81 9.86 9.52 -5.42
N GLY A 82 10.32 9.82 -6.64
CA GLY A 82 11.67 10.32 -6.87
C GLY A 82 11.88 11.72 -6.28
N ILE A 83 10.93 12.63 -6.48
CA ILE A 83 10.97 13.98 -5.90
C ILE A 83 11.05 13.90 -4.37
N ARG A 84 10.23 13.05 -3.74
CA ARG A 84 10.25 12.83 -2.29
C ARG A 84 11.60 12.30 -1.81
N ALA A 85 12.19 11.36 -2.54
CA ALA A 85 13.49 10.77 -2.22
C ALA A 85 14.61 11.81 -2.31
N GLU A 86 14.62 12.65 -3.35
CA GLU A 86 15.63 13.71 -3.51
C GLU A 86 15.53 14.79 -2.42
N ILE A 87 14.31 15.18 -2.03
CA ILE A 87 14.10 16.10 -0.91
C ILE A 87 14.63 15.49 0.38
N ALA A 88 14.31 14.23 0.67
CA ALA A 88 14.78 13.54 1.86
C ALA A 88 16.30 13.42 1.89
N LYS A 89 16.93 13.06 0.76
CA LYS A 89 18.40 12.99 0.61
C LYS A 89 19.08 14.32 0.89
N GLY A 90 18.52 15.43 0.38
CA GLY A 90 19.01 16.77 0.67
C GLY A 90 18.99 17.07 2.17
N LEU A 91 17.85 16.78 2.82
CA LEU A 91 17.68 17.04 4.26
C LEU A 91 18.58 16.16 5.14
N MET A 92 18.86 14.93 4.76
CA MET A 92 19.81 14.06 5.48
C MET A 92 21.24 14.61 5.49
N ASN A 93 21.60 15.46 4.52
CA ASN A 93 22.89 16.16 4.50
C ASN A 93 22.86 17.49 5.28
N GLU A 94 21.68 18.06 5.49
CA GLU A 94 21.52 19.37 6.15
C GLU A 94 21.23 19.25 7.65
N PHE A 95 20.61 18.16 8.08
CA PHE A 95 20.20 17.93 9.47
C PHE A 95 20.90 16.72 10.07
N GLU A 96 21.45 16.86 11.26
CA GLU A 96 22.05 15.75 12.02
C GLU A 96 20.98 14.77 12.51
N ASP A 97 19.80 15.29 12.90
CA ASP A 97 18.66 14.50 13.35
C ASP A 97 17.49 14.68 12.40
N ILE A 98 17.24 13.65 11.57
CA ILE A 98 16.12 13.62 10.63
C ILE A 98 14.76 13.43 11.31
N ASN A 99 14.73 13.02 12.59
CA ASN A 99 13.49 12.93 13.38
C ASN A 99 13.12 14.28 14.01
N SER A 100 13.97 15.28 13.93
CA SER A 100 13.69 16.57 14.52
C SER A 100 12.45 17.22 13.90
N PRO A 101 11.60 17.90 14.71
CA PRO A 101 10.44 18.62 14.19
C PRO A 101 10.78 19.62 13.08
N ASP A 102 11.95 20.23 13.15
CA ASP A 102 12.40 21.20 12.16
C ASP A 102 12.74 20.55 10.82
N CYS A 103 13.39 19.37 10.82
CA CYS A 103 13.64 18.60 9.61
C CYS A 103 12.31 18.14 8.96
N ILE A 104 11.39 17.60 9.76
CA ILE A 104 10.08 17.15 9.28
C ILE A 104 9.29 18.32 8.69
N LYS A 105 9.27 19.48 9.36
CA LYS A 105 8.61 20.69 8.86
C LYS A 105 9.21 21.17 7.55
N GLU A 106 10.53 21.16 7.43
CA GLU A 106 11.23 21.56 6.21
C GLU A 106 10.98 20.59 5.06
N TYR A 107 10.90 19.28 5.35
CA TYR A 107 10.52 18.27 4.37
C TYR A 107 9.14 18.58 3.76
N TYR A 108 8.11 18.78 4.57
CA TYR A 108 6.78 19.08 4.07
C TYR A 108 6.71 20.44 3.39
N ARG A 109 7.47 21.43 3.85
CA ARG A 109 7.55 22.74 3.19
C ARG A 109 8.08 22.61 1.76
N ARG A 110 9.17 21.84 1.55
CA ARG A 110 9.74 21.59 0.21
C ARG A 110 8.79 20.75 -0.64
N LEU A 111 8.20 19.72 -0.06
CA LEU A 111 7.26 18.86 -0.77
C LEU A 111 6.02 19.62 -1.25
N PHE A 112 5.41 20.43 -0.38
CA PHE A 112 4.26 21.24 -0.75
C PHE A 112 4.59 22.33 -1.78
N PHE A 113 5.79 22.88 -1.73
CA PHE A 113 6.25 23.82 -2.75
C PHE A 113 6.30 23.17 -4.14
N HIS A 114 6.78 21.92 -4.24
CA HIS A 114 6.79 21.18 -5.49
C HIS A 114 5.39 20.80 -5.99
N HIS A 115 4.41 20.69 -5.10
CA HIS A 115 3.03 20.31 -5.42
C HIS A 115 2.05 21.51 -5.38
N SER A 116 2.55 22.74 -5.26
CA SER A 116 1.71 23.94 -5.10
C SER A 116 0.64 24.04 -6.18
N ASP A 117 1.00 23.83 -7.44
CA ASP A 117 0.07 23.94 -8.57
C ASP A 117 -1.09 22.92 -8.52
N VAL A 118 -0.84 21.73 -7.98
CA VAL A 118 -1.87 20.68 -7.84
C VAL A 118 -2.77 20.97 -6.65
N ILE A 119 -2.18 21.38 -5.52
CA ILE A 119 -2.90 21.72 -4.30
C ILE A 119 -3.77 22.96 -4.52
N GLU A 120 -3.24 23.99 -5.19
CA GLU A 120 -3.98 25.23 -5.48
C GLU A 120 -5.16 24.98 -6.43
N ARG A 121 -5.00 24.18 -7.47
CA ARG A 121 -6.11 23.82 -8.37
C ARG A 121 -7.26 23.15 -7.63
N ASN A 122 -6.94 22.21 -6.77
CA ASN A 122 -7.96 21.50 -5.99
C ASN A 122 -8.59 22.41 -4.93
N SER A 123 -7.81 23.27 -4.27
CA SER A 123 -8.34 24.19 -3.25
C SER A 123 -9.22 25.30 -3.86
N ILE A 124 -8.92 25.80 -5.06
CA ILE A 124 -9.72 26.81 -5.74
C ILE A 124 -11.13 26.29 -6.06
N VAL A 125 -11.25 25.03 -6.50
CA VAL A 125 -12.57 24.41 -6.72
C VAL A 125 -13.34 24.33 -5.39
N PHE A 126 -12.68 23.94 -4.31
CA PHE A 126 -13.27 23.86 -2.97
C PHE A 126 -13.75 25.22 -2.44
N PHE A 127 -13.00 26.30 -2.63
CA PHE A 127 -13.36 27.63 -2.11
C PHE A 127 -14.43 28.32 -2.92
N ASN A 128 -14.49 28.11 -4.23
CA ASN A 128 -15.46 28.81 -5.11
C ASN A 128 -16.88 28.24 -4.98
N GLU A 129 -17.07 27.04 -4.45
CA GLU A 129 -18.38 26.41 -4.29
C GLU A 129 -18.95 26.53 -2.87
N ASN A 130 -18.19 27.08 -1.91
CA ASN A 130 -18.67 27.31 -0.55
C ASN A 130 -19.52 28.58 -0.48
N HIS A 131 -20.83 28.44 -0.49
CA HIS A 131 -21.77 29.52 -0.25
C HIS A 131 -22.00 29.65 1.27
N PHE A 132 -21.33 30.63 1.88
CA PHE A 132 -21.66 31.09 3.21
C PHE A 132 -22.80 32.10 3.14
N ASP A 133 -23.99 31.73 3.55
CA ASP A 133 -25.07 32.70 3.78
C ASP A 133 -24.90 33.32 5.16
N THR A 134 -24.21 34.46 5.20
CA THR A 134 -23.94 35.21 6.44
C THR A 134 -25.19 35.83 7.04
N LYS A 135 -26.30 35.99 6.27
CA LYS A 135 -27.55 36.55 6.77
C LYS A 135 -28.36 35.53 7.57
N HIS A 136 -28.30 34.27 7.21
CA HIS A 136 -29.08 33.23 7.85
C HIS A 136 -28.24 32.31 8.70
N ASN A 137 -26.93 32.55 8.81
CA ASN A 137 -25.98 31.72 9.55
C ASN A 137 -25.98 30.25 9.06
N ILE A 138 -26.25 30.03 7.78
CA ILE A 138 -26.29 28.72 7.13
C ILE A 138 -24.99 28.55 6.33
N CYS A 139 -24.30 27.46 6.59
CA CYS A 139 -23.19 27.00 5.78
C CYS A 139 -23.70 25.86 4.91
N ASP A 140 -23.89 26.14 3.62
CA ASP A 140 -24.22 25.10 2.63
C ASP A 140 -22.91 24.50 2.12
N ILE A 141 -22.47 23.41 2.75
CA ILE A 141 -21.28 22.68 2.31
C ILE A 141 -21.74 21.58 1.35
N PRO A 142 -21.38 21.65 0.08
CA PRO A 142 -21.77 20.64 -0.91
C PRO A 142 -20.95 19.35 -0.74
N PHE A 143 -21.18 18.65 0.37
CA PHE A 143 -20.46 17.41 0.72
C PHE A 143 -20.48 16.35 -0.40
N ARG A 144 -21.55 16.31 -1.18
CA ARG A 144 -21.68 15.36 -2.28
C ARG A 144 -20.71 15.68 -3.41
N SER A 145 -20.64 16.96 -3.82
CA SER A 145 -19.69 17.42 -4.83
C SER A 145 -18.25 17.19 -4.35
N TYR A 146 -17.98 17.45 -3.06
CA TYR A 146 -16.66 17.17 -2.51
C TYR A 146 -16.30 15.68 -2.52
N ALA A 147 -17.24 14.79 -2.22
CA ALA A 147 -17.01 13.36 -2.28
C ALA A 147 -16.78 12.86 -3.72
N GLU A 148 -17.35 13.51 -4.71
CA GLU A 148 -17.14 13.20 -6.14
C GLU A 148 -15.78 13.70 -6.65
N TYR A 149 -15.28 14.86 -6.14
CA TYR A 149 -13.98 15.42 -6.53
C TYR A 149 -12.80 14.91 -5.71
N PHE A 150 -13.04 14.41 -4.50
CA PHE A 150 -12.00 13.97 -3.59
C PHE A 150 -11.88 12.45 -3.57
N GLU A 151 -10.98 11.92 -4.37
CA GLU A 151 -10.56 10.53 -4.28
C GLU A 151 -9.35 10.41 -3.35
N TYR A 152 -9.58 9.91 -2.13
CA TYR A 152 -8.51 9.67 -1.15
C TYR A 152 -7.51 8.60 -1.62
N ILE A 153 -8.01 7.59 -2.32
CA ILE A 153 -7.20 6.55 -2.95
C ILE A 153 -7.64 6.46 -4.40
N ASN A 154 -6.91 7.11 -5.29
CA ASN A 154 -7.10 6.92 -6.73
C ASN A 154 -6.47 5.58 -7.14
N SER A 155 -7.24 4.51 -6.99
CA SER A 155 -6.84 3.16 -7.38
C SER A 155 -7.72 2.64 -8.50
N GLU A 156 -7.17 2.57 -9.69
CA GLU A 156 -7.81 1.89 -10.83
C GLU A 156 -7.78 0.36 -10.70
N SER A 157 -7.26 -0.16 -9.58
CA SER A 157 -7.11 -1.61 -9.40
C SER A 157 -8.45 -2.32 -9.23
N ILE A 158 -8.56 -3.47 -9.88
CA ILE A 158 -9.76 -4.30 -9.88
C ILE A 158 -9.47 -5.57 -9.07
N ALA A 159 -10.41 -5.93 -8.20
CA ALA A 159 -10.26 -7.10 -7.34
C ALA A 159 -10.58 -8.39 -8.12
N VAL A 160 -9.67 -9.36 -8.11
CA VAL A 160 -9.85 -10.72 -8.62
C VAL A 160 -9.86 -11.67 -7.44
N VAL A 161 -10.92 -12.46 -7.31
CA VAL A 161 -11.06 -13.49 -6.27
C VAL A 161 -10.18 -14.68 -6.63
N VAL A 162 -9.36 -15.13 -5.69
CA VAL A 162 -8.48 -16.29 -5.80
C VAL A 162 -8.98 -17.37 -4.84
N PRO A 163 -9.65 -18.41 -5.32
CA PRO A 163 -10.21 -19.47 -4.48
C PRO A 163 -9.16 -20.53 -4.11
N HIS A 164 -8.11 -20.14 -3.40
CA HIS A 164 -6.96 -21.00 -3.04
C HIS A 164 -7.19 -21.86 -1.80
N THR A 165 -8.32 -21.68 -1.11
CA THR A 165 -8.72 -22.48 0.05
C THR A 165 -10.13 -23.04 -0.11
N ASP A 166 -10.43 -24.15 0.58
CA ASP A 166 -11.78 -24.73 0.59
C ASP A 166 -12.83 -23.73 1.10
N GLU A 167 -12.46 -22.88 2.06
CA GLU A 167 -13.33 -21.83 2.58
C GLU A 167 -13.66 -20.78 1.49
N ALA A 168 -12.69 -20.38 0.68
CA ALA A 168 -12.91 -19.43 -0.41
C ALA A 168 -13.81 -20.02 -1.51
N VAL A 169 -13.63 -21.31 -1.82
CA VAL A 169 -14.48 -22.05 -2.77
C VAL A 169 -15.93 -22.10 -2.28
N GLU A 170 -16.12 -22.38 -0.99
CA GLU A 170 -17.46 -22.43 -0.40
C GLU A 170 -18.12 -21.05 -0.37
N PHE A 171 -17.39 -19.99 -0.04
CA PHE A 171 -17.93 -18.63 -0.14
C PHE A 171 -18.28 -18.22 -1.57
N LEU A 172 -17.54 -18.68 -2.57
CA LEU A 172 -17.92 -18.44 -3.98
C LEU A 172 -19.24 -19.09 -4.35
N ARG A 173 -19.48 -20.31 -3.91
CA ARG A 173 -20.77 -21.02 -4.14
C ARG A 173 -21.92 -20.28 -3.45
N GLN A 174 -21.72 -19.88 -2.20
CA GLN A 174 -22.73 -19.15 -1.43
C GLN A 174 -23.03 -17.77 -2.03
N ALA A 175 -22.02 -17.07 -2.57
CA ALA A 175 -22.16 -15.74 -3.16
C ALA A 175 -23.05 -15.71 -4.42
N GLU A 176 -23.32 -16.86 -5.04
CA GLU A 176 -24.29 -16.99 -6.14
C GLU A 176 -25.74 -16.77 -5.67
N PHE A 177 -26.02 -17.12 -4.42
CA PHE A 177 -27.36 -17.04 -3.83
C PHE A 177 -27.50 -15.94 -2.78
N ASP A 178 -26.39 -15.57 -2.10
CA ASP A 178 -26.36 -14.56 -1.05
C ASP A 178 -25.27 -13.51 -1.31
N PRO A 179 -25.64 -12.32 -1.79
CA PRO A 179 -24.69 -11.23 -2.03
C PRO A 179 -23.94 -10.76 -0.79
N SER A 180 -24.47 -11.00 0.44
CA SER A 180 -23.79 -10.58 1.68
C SER A 180 -22.46 -11.30 1.90
N VAL A 181 -22.32 -12.50 1.35
CA VAL A 181 -21.10 -13.31 1.42
C VAL A 181 -19.94 -12.71 0.62
N LYS A 182 -20.24 -11.87 -0.39
CA LYS A 182 -19.20 -11.19 -1.19
C LYS A 182 -18.20 -10.42 -0.34
N ARG A 183 -18.64 -9.87 0.81
CA ARG A 183 -17.74 -9.19 1.75
C ARG A 183 -16.70 -10.12 2.35
N LYS A 184 -17.02 -11.39 2.58
CA LYS A 184 -16.08 -12.38 3.09
C LYS A 184 -15.02 -12.72 2.06
N LEU A 185 -15.38 -12.72 0.77
CA LEU A 185 -14.47 -12.97 -0.35
C LEU A 185 -13.40 -11.87 -0.54
N GLN A 186 -13.60 -10.67 0.00
CA GLN A 186 -12.59 -9.62 -0.06
C GLN A 186 -11.23 -10.03 0.56
N ARG A 187 -11.23 -11.00 1.47
CA ARG A 187 -10.00 -11.54 2.06
C ARG A 187 -9.20 -12.42 1.09
N TYR A 188 -9.86 -12.90 0.04
CA TYR A 188 -9.31 -13.80 -0.96
C TYR A 188 -9.12 -13.12 -2.30
N THR A 189 -9.01 -11.80 -2.34
CA THR A 189 -8.80 -11.04 -3.57
C THR A 189 -7.34 -10.64 -3.76
N VAL A 190 -6.95 -10.55 -5.02
CA VAL A 190 -5.73 -9.88 -5.49
C VAL A 190 -6.17 -8.69 -6.34
N SER A 191 -5.54 -7.54 -6.14
CA SER A 191 -5.80 -6.36 -6.94
C SER A 191 -4.92 -6.36 -8.19
N VAL A 192 -5.53 -6.22 -9.36
CA VAL A 192 -4.84 -6.15 -10.64
C VAL A 192 -5.18 -4.86 -11.36
N TYR A 193 -4.30 -4.37 -12.21
CA TYR A 193 -4.56 -3.21 -13.05
C TYR A 193 -5.52 -3.58 -14.20
N PRO A 194 -6.29 -2.61 -14.75
CA PRO A 194 -7.25 -2.88 -15.83
C PRO A 194 -6.65 -3.55 -17.06
N TYR A 195 -5.42 -3.16 -17.45
CA TYR A 195 -4.73 -3.76 -18.58
C TYR A 195 -4.39 -5.25 -18.34
N MET A 196 -3.95 -5.58 -17.12
CA MET A 196 -3.66 -6.96 -16.72
C MET A 196 -4.93 -7.80 -16.65
N LEU A 197 -6.03 -7.25 -16.08
CA LEU A 197 -7.31 -7.96 -16.05
C LEU A 197 -7.80 -8.30 -17.45
N ARG A 198 -7.66 -7.39 -18.42
CA ARG A 198 -8.05 -7.62 -19.80
C ARG A 198 -7.30 -8.81 -20.40
N ASP A 199 -5.98 -8.86 -20.25
CA ASP A 199 -5.16 -9.99 -20.72
C ASP A 199 -5.58 -11.30 -20.06
N LEU A 200 -5.78 -11.30 -18.75
CA LEU A 200 -6.23 -12.49 -18.00
C LEU A 200 -7.61 -12.99 -18.43
N LEU A 201 -8.53 -12.09 -18.79
CA LEU A 201 -9.84 -12.44 -19.32
C LEU A 201 -9.75 -13.01 -20.75
N GLU A 202 -8.96 -12.38 -21.62
CA GLU A 202 -8.74 -12.83 -23.01
C GLU A 202 -8.11 -14.23 -23.06
N ARG A 203 -7.21 -14.52 -22.12
CA ARG A 203 -6.56 -15.84 -21.98
C ARG A 203 -7.42 -16.87 -21.22
N GLY A 204 -8.59 -16.47 -20.72
CA GLY A 204 -9.48 -17.36 -19.95
C GLY A 204 -8.93 -17.77 -18.58
N ILE A 205 -7.91 -17.08 -18.07
CA ILE A 205 -7.32 -17.32 -16.75
C ILE A 205 -8.25 -16.83 -15.66
N VAL A 206 -8.90 -15.70 -15.90
CA VAL A 206 -9.92 -15.09 -15.05
C VAL A 206 -11.27 -15.16 -15.77
N CYS A 207 -12.35 -15.42 -15.04
CA CYS A 207 -13.70 -15.37 -15.55
C CYS A 207 -14.59 -14.50 -14.65
N GLU A 208 -15.69 -13.99 -15.20
CA GLU A 208 -16.70 -13.28 -14.42
C GLU A 208 -17.74 -14.27 -13.89
N ARG A 209 -18.01 -14.25 -12.57
CA ARG A 209 -19.06 -15.01 -11.90
C ARG A 209 -19.79 -14.13 -10.90
N SER A 210 -21.09 -14.06 -10.99
CA SER A 210 -21.97 -13.31 -10.07
C SER A 210 -21.53 -11.84 -9.85
N GLY A 211 -21.01 -11.20 -10.93
CA GLY A 211 -20.51 -9.82 -10.89
C GLY A 211 -19.18 -9.68 -10.12
N MET A 212 -18.37 -10.72 -10.07
CA MET A 212 -17.02 -10.74 -9.53
C MET A 212 -16.07 -11.38 -10.53
N PHE A 213 -14.84 -10.89 -10.60
CA PHE A 213 -13.77 -11.55 -11.34
C PHE A 213 -13.15 -12.64 -10.48
N VAL A 214 -13.04 -13.84 -11.02
CA VAL A 214 -12.59 -15.03 -10.31
C VAL A 214 -11.49 -15.72 -11.09
N LEU A 215 -10.40 -16.05 -10.42
CA LEU A 215 -9.31 -16.85 -10.99
C LEU A 215 -9.83 -18.28 -11.23
N GLY A 216 -9.86 -18.70 -12.50
CA GLY A 216 -10.28 -20.05 -12.90
C GLY A 216 -9.11 -21.02 -13.03
N ALA A 217 -7.91 -20.52 -13.32
CA ALA A 217 -6.71 -21.30 -13.56
C ALA A 217 -5.70 -21.11 -12.41
N MET A 218 -5.76 -21.99 -11.40
CA MET A 218 -4.94 -21.88 -10.17
C MET A 218 -3.44 -22.00 -10.39
N GLN A 219 -2.98 -22.52 -11.51
CA GLN A 219 -1.56 -22.57 -11.87
C GLN A 219 -0.89 -21.18 -12.02
N TYR A 220 -1.72 -20.14 -12.18
CA TYR A 220 -1.26 -18.74 -12.23
C TYR A 220 -1.23 -18.07 -10.85
N TYR A 221 -1.46 -18.81 -9.77
CA TYR A 221 -1.38 -18.31 -8.41
C TYR A 221 -0.40 -19.16 -7.59
N ASN A 222 0.47 -18.47 -6.88
CA ASN A 222 1.40 -19.05 -5.92
C ASN A 222 1.22 -18.36 -4.57
N GLU A 223 1.26 -19.11 -3.48
CA GLU A 223 1.08 -18.55 -2.13
C GLU A 223 2.23 -17.63 -1.72
N GLU A 224 3.42 -17.81 -2.26
CA GLU A 224 4.58 -16.99 -1.95
C GLU A 224 4.66 -15.72 -2.80
N THR A 225 4.38 -15.83 -4.10
CA THR A 225 4.56 -14.73 -5.08
C THR A 225 3.24 -14.07 -5.51
N GLY A 226 2.10 -14.71 -5.25
CA GLY A 226 0.78 -14.20 -5.62
C GLY A 226 0.35 -14.60 -7.03
N LEU A 227 -0.43 -13.73 -7.67
CA LEU A 227 -0.91 -13.91 -9.04
C LEU A 227 0.19 -13.51 -10.03
N THR A 228 0.47 -14.37 -10.98
CA THR A 228 1.41 -14.14 -12.09
C THR A 228 0.70 -14.29 -13.43
N ASP A 229 1.22 -13.67 -14.48
CA ASP A 229 0.81 -13.82 -15.87
C ASP A 229 1.54 -14.96 -16.58
N GLU A 230 2.62 -15.48 -15.96
CA GLU A 230 3.34 -16.66 -16.43
C GLU A 230 2.95 -17.89 -15.61
N THR A 231 2.94 -19.07 -16.25
CA THR A 231 2.73 -20.33 -15.52
C THR A 231 3.89 -20.62 -14.58
N ASN A 232 3.61 -21.06 -13.36
CA ASN A 232 4.63 -21.40 -12.37
C ASN A 232 5.59 -22.52 -12.83
N ASP A 233 5.29 -23.19 -13.93
CA ASP A 233 6.14 -24.25 -14.51
C ASP A 233 7.47 -23.73 -15.07
N SER A 234 7.60 -22.40 -15.31
CA SER A 234 8.85 -21.81 -15.82
C SER A 234 9.96 -21.66 -14.77
N TYR A 235 9.67 -21.84 -13.49
CA TYR A 235 10.68 -21.76 -12.40
C TYR A 235 11.35 -23.09 -12.04
N PHE A 236 10.96 -24.22 -12.66
CA PHE A 236 11.52 -25.53 -12.37
C PHE A 236 12.50 -26.07 -13.44
N ILE A 237 13.01 -25.19 -14.32
CA ILE A 237 14.08 -25.59 -15.24
C ILE A 237 15.34 -24.80 -14.88
N GLN A 238 16.06 -25.26 -13.87
CA GLN A 238 17.53 -25.30 -13.80
C GLN A 238 17.99 -26.24 -12.70
#